data_4a435ad6c62a425aba13e28c8cc452a4
#
_entry.id   4a435ad6c62a425aba13e28c8cc452a4
#
_cell.length_a   1.000
_cell.length_b   1.000
_cell.length_c   1.000
_cell.angle_alpha   90.00
_cell.angle_beta   90.00
_cell.angle_gamma   90.00
#
_symmetry.space_group_name_H-M   'P 1'
#
loop_
_entity.id
_entity.type
_entity.pdbx_description
1 polymer ?
#
loop_
_entity_poly.entity_id
_entity_poly.type
_entity_poly.pdbx_seq_one_letter_code
_entity_poly.pdbx_strand_id
1 'polypeptide(L)'
;SIRKNVTNILIPSEEYRIKMYPMDFEEYLWATGDNVTFEAMQSAFQHRKPLGDAIHRKIMQKFRTYMVVGGMPQAVNAFVEGKTFAQIDFIKRNILSLYEEDLAKYDTENREKASVIFKTIPEQLENKNSHFRFSLIDKNARYQNYVDAVSFIAEAMIGNECINVTKPEVALELFADRSNFKLYMGDTGLLVTQIMRNREDTEEDLYKALIFDNLGINQGMIMENIVAQMLKAAGHDLYFHEYQYLPDGAIKEQKYEIDFLAVKKKKICPIEVKSSGR
;
A
#
# COMPACT_ATOMS: atom_id res chain seq x y z
N SER A 1 -6.21 -20.31 0.27
CA SER A 1 -7.56 -20.38 -0.30
C SER A 1 -8.41 -19.29 0.33
N ILE A 2 -8.79 -18.35 -0.50
CA ILE A 2 -9.59 -17.21 -0.11
C ILE A 2 -11.01 -17.68 0.21
N ARG A 3 -11.59 -17.16 1.23
CA ARG A 3 -12.89 -17.34 1.93
C ARG A 3 -14.08 -18.09 1.27
N LYS A 4 -14.05 -18.46 -0.02
CA LYS A 4 -15.20 -19.11 -0.65
C LYS A 4 -15.58 -20.47 -0.02
N ASN A 5 -14.64 -21.12 0.65
CA ASN A 5 -14.87 -22.43 1.31
C ASN A 5 -15.32 -22.31 2.78
N VAL A 6 -15.48 -21.11 3.33
CA VAL A 6 -15.74 -20.88 4.76
C VAL A 6 -17.13 -20.26 5.00
N THR A 7 -17.87 -19.87 3.97
CA THR A 7 -19.16 -19.17 4.09
C THR A 7 -20.28 -19.98 4.76
N ASN A 8 -20.12 -21.30 4.94
CA ASN A 8 -21.11 -22.17 5.56
C ASN A 8 -20.65 -22.83 6.87
N ILE A 9 -19.50 -22.46 7.40
CA ILE A 9 -19.03 -22.98 8.69
C ILE A 9 -19.46 -21.99 9.78
N LEU A 10 -20.34 -22.44 10.68
CA LEU A 10 -20.64 -21.71 11.90
C LEU A 10 -19.35 -21.60 12.72
N ILE A 11 -18.84 -20.39 12.84
CA ILE A 11 -17.62 -20.10 13.60
C ILE A 11 -18.02 -20.09 15.07
N PRO A 12 -17.43 -20.93 15.93
CA PRO A 12 -17.67 -20.88 17.35
C PRO A 12 -17.39 -19.48 17.92
N SER A 13 -18.17 -19.02 18.87
CA SER A 13 -18.00 -17.73 19.54
C SER A 13 -16.65 -17.57 20.27
N GLU A 14 -15.91 -18.66 20.42
CA GLU A 14 -14.61 -18.75 21.10
C GLU A 14 -13.43 -18.60 20.14
N GLU A 15 -13.68 -18.42 18.82
CA GLU A 15 -12.61 -18.26 17.83
C GLU A 15 -12.06 -16.83 17.84
N TYR A 16 -10.76 -16.68 18.05
CA TYR A 16 -10.03 -15.41 17.90
C TYR A 16 -9.34 -15.35 16.53
N ARG A 17 -9.77 -14.43 15.67
CA ARG A 17 -9.23 -14.27 14.33
C ARG A 17 -8.10 -13.26 14.33
N ILE A 18 -6.92 -13.70 13.93
CA ILE A 18 -5.76 -12.84 13.71
C ILE A 18 -5.58 -12.62 12.21
N LYS A 19 -5.48 -11.35 11.80
CA LYS A 19 -5.13 -10.98 10.44
C LYS A 19 -3.60 -10.92 10.32
N MET A 20 -3.04 -11.65 9.36
CA MET A 20 -1.63 -11.60 9.04
C MET A 20 -1.43 -10.69 7.82
N TYR A 21 -0.71 -9.61 8.02
CA TYR A 21 -0.31 -8.68 6.95
C TYR A 21 1.07 -9.04 6.42
N PRO A 22 1.48 -8.54 5.22
CA PRO A 22 2.88 -8.57 4.81
C PRO A 22 3.76 -7.93 5.88
N MET A 23 4.99 -8.40 6.01
CA MET A 23 5.95 -7.86 6.98
C MET A 23 6.09 -6.35 6.81
N ASP A 24 6.09 -5.61 7.91
CA ASP A 24 6.44 -4.21 7.91
C ASP A 24 7.97 -4.01 7.88
N PHE A 25 8.42 -2.75 7.94
CA PHE A 25 9.86 -2.47 7.86
C PHE A 25 10.62 -2.97 9.08
N GLU A 26 10.02 -2.95 10.27
CA GLU A 26 10.62 -3.46 11.50
C GLU A 26 10.80 -4.98 11.41
N GLU A 27 9.77 -5.71 11.02
CA GLU A 27 9.81 -7.16 10.84
C GLU A 27 10.80 -7.58 9.74
N TYR A 28 10.88 -6.81 8.65
CA TYR A 28 11.89 -7.00 7.61
C TYR A 28 13.31 -6.82 8.13
N LEU A 29 13.57 -5.80 8.97
CA LEU A 29 14.87 -5.60 9.60
C LEU A 29 15.23 -6.80 10.48
N TRP A 30 14.30 -7.30 11.29
CA TRP A 30 14.53 -8.51 12.10
C TRP A 30 14.83 -9.72 11.23
N ALA A 31 14.06 -9.95 10.18
CA ALA A 31 14.28 -11.07 9.27
C ALA A 31 15.67 -11.00 8.58
N THR A 32 16.19 -9.79 8.35
CA THR A 32 17.54 -9.59 7.79
C THR A 32 18.66 -9.56 8.84
N GLY A 33 18.34 -9.85 10.10
CA GLY A 33 19.31 -9.90 11.21
C GLY A 33 19.67 -8.53 11.80
N ASP A 34 18.92 -7.49 11.47
CA ASP A 34 19.14 -6.12 11.97
C ASP A 34 18.20 -5.79 13.14
N ASN A 35 18.65 -6.04 14.34
CA ASN A 35 17.87 -5.80 15.56
C ASN A 35 18.09 -4.40 16.18
N VAL A 36 18.97 -3.56 15.59
CA VAL A 36 19.36 -2.29 16.21
C VAL A 36 18.87 -1.05 15.46
N THR A 37 18.64 -1.17 14.16
CA THR A 37 18.26 -0.01 13.31
C THR A 37 16.94 0.60 13.76
N PHE A 38 15.92 -0.22 14.00
CA PHE A 38 14.59 0.27 14.38
C PHE A 38 14.62 0.95 15.76
N GLU A 39 15.30 0.35 16.74
CA GLU A 39 15.48 0.96 18.08
C GLU A 39 16.18 2.33 17.99
N ALA A 40 17.21 2.44 17.15
CA ALA A 40 17.90 3.70 16.93
C ALA A 40 16.99 4.78 16.32
N MET A 41 16.16 4.39 15.33
CA MET A 41 15.14 5.28 14.74
C MET A 41 14.11 5.73 15.77
N GLN A 42 13.60 4.79 16.56
CA GLN A 42 12.61 5.05 17.61
C GLN A 42 13.17 5.98 18.68
N SER A 43 14.40 5.74 19.13
CA SER A 43 15.08 6.59 20.11
C SER A 43 15.31 8.01 19.56
N ALA A 44 15.77 8.13 18.31
CA ALA A 44 15.97 9.44 17.67
C ALA A 44 14.63 10.22 17.57
N PHE A 45 13.56 9.54 17.19
CA PHE A 45 12.22 10.12 17.09
C PHE A 45 11.70 10.59 18.47
N GLN A 46 11.81 9.74 19.50
CA GLN A 46 11.36 10.05 20.86
C GLN A 46 12.10 11.26 21.45
N HIS A 47 13.40 11.33 21.21
CA HIS A 47 14.24 12.43 21.72
C HIS A 47 14.29 13.65 20.76
N ARG A 48 13.61 13.56 19.61
CA ARG A 48 13.63 14.61 18.56
C ARG A 48 15.06 14.99 18.14
N LYS A 49 15.92 13.99 18.01
CA LYS A 49 17.32 14.17 17.59
C LYS A 49 17.52 13.58 16.20
N PRO A 50 18.27 14.24 15.30
CA PRO A 50 18.61 13.69 14.00
C PRO A 50 19.52 12.46 14.16
N LEU A 51 19.38 11.49 13.26
CA LEU A 51 20.23 10.30 13.21
C LEU A 51 21.67 10.58 12.70
N GLY A 52 21.90 11.77 12.12
CA GLY A 52 23.11 12.08 11.38
C GLY A 52 23.12 11.49 9.98
N ASP A 53 23.79 12.18 9.03
CA ASP A 53 23.70 11.89 7.59
C ASP A 53 24.14 10.49 7.20
N ALA A 54 25.18 9.96 7.82
CA ALA A 54 25.73 8.64 7.49
C ALA A 54 24.76 7.52 7.90
N ILE A 55 24.17 7.61 9.08
CA ILE A 55 23.20 6.63 9.58
C ILE A 55 21.90 6.75 8.80
N HIS A 56 21.43 7.98 8.57
CA HIS A 56 20.24 8.24 7.77
C HIS A 56 20.34 7.61 6.37
N ARG A 57 21.45 7.82 5.66
CA ARG A 57 21.67 7.22 4.33
C ARG A 57 21.62 5.69 4.35
N LYS A 58 22.22 5.05 5.36
CA LYS A 58 22.17 3.59 5.51
C LYS A 58 20.76 3.08 5.73
N ILE A 59 20.00 3.76 6.58
CA ILE A 59 18.60 3.40 6.86
C ILE A 59 17.75 3.57 5.59
N MET A 60 17.90 4.69 4.89
CA MET A 60 17.18 4.93 3.63
C MET A 60 17.52 3.90 2.55
N GLN A 61 18.77 3.43 2.48
CA GLN A 61 19.15 2.35 1.57
C GLN A 61 18.41 1.03 1.95
N LYS A 62 18.38 0.64 3.23
CA LYS A 62 17.62 -0.52 3.69
C LYS A 62 16.13 -0.38 3.42
N PHE A 63 15.59 0.80 3.66
CA PHE A 63 14.18 1.09 3.40
C PHE A 63 13.82 0.97 1.91
N ARG A 64 14.67 1.51 1.02
CA ARG A 64 14.49 1.34 -0.43
C ARG A 64 14.61 -0.12 -0.86
N THR A 65 15.53 -0.89 -0.26
CA THR A 65 15.61 -2.33 -0.50
C THR A 65 14.32 -3.04 -0.07
N TYR A 66 13.78 -2.68 1.10
CA TYR A 66 12.50 -3.21 1.56
C TYR A 66 11.34 -2.84 0.60
N MET A 67 11.29 -1.60 0.08
CA MET A 67 10.27 -1.21 -0.91
C MET A 67 10.30 -2.11 -2.15
N VAL A 68 11.49 -2.53 -2.56
CA VAL A 68 11.71 -3.40 -3.73
C VAL A 68 11.40 -4.87 -3.43
N VAL A 69 11.90 -5.39 -2.32
CA VAL A 69 11.69 -6.78 -1.90
C VAL A 69 10.24 -7.01 -1.49
N GLY A 70 9.66 -6.06 -0.75
CA GLY A 70 8.34 -6.15 -0.14
C GLY A 70 8.36 -6.86 1.20
N GLY A 71 7.16 -7.04 1.76
CA GLY A 71 6.93 -7.72 3.03
C GLY A 71 6.41 -9.16 2.87
N MET A 72 6.31 -9.68 1.64
CA MET A 72 5.88 -11.07 1.44
C MET A 72 6.93 -12.04 1.98
N PRO A 73 6.58 -12.95 2.93
CA PRO A 73 7.57 -13.80 3.61
C PRO A 73 8.45 -14.61 2.66
N GLN A 74 7.90 -15.10 1.54
CA GLN A 74 8.67 -15.84 0.55
C GLN A 74 9.72 -14.96 -0.16
N ALA A 75 9.40 -13.69 -0.44
CA ALA A 75 10.32 -12.76 -1.07
C ALA A 75 11.42 -12.32 -0.09
N VAL A 76 11.04 -12.05 1.18
CA VAL A 76 11.99 -11.70 2.25
C VAL A 76 12.95 -12.86 2.52
N ASN A 77 12.45 -14.11 2.61
CA ASN A 77 13.30 -15.28 2.80
C ASN A 77 14.30 -15.46 1.65
N ALA A 78 13.84 -15.31 0.41
CA ALA A 78 14.74 -15.38 -0.75
C ALA A 78 15.83 -14.30 -0.72
N PHE A 79 15.50 -13.09 -0.25
CA PHE A 79 16.47 -12.03 -0.06
C PHE A 79 17.50 -12.38 1.02
N VAL A 80 17.06 -12.91 2.15
CA VAL A 80 17.94 -13.36 3.26
C VAL A 80 18.85 -14.50 2.81
N GLU A 81 18.38 -15.40 1.95
CA GLU A 81 19.17 -16.46 1.34
C GLU A 81 20.19 -15.96 0.28
N GLY A 82 20.21 -14.66 0.01
CA GLY A 82 21.14 -14.06 -0.96
C GLY A 82 20.77 -14.27 -2.43
N LYS A 83 19.51 -14.53 -2.74
CA LYS A 83 19.03 -14.63 -4.12
C LYS A 83 19.10 -13.29 -4.83
N THR A 84 19.27 -13.32 -6.15
CA THR A 84 19.27 -12.13 -7.01
C THR A 84 17.89 -11.47 -7.03
N PHE A 85 17.84 -10.17 -7.37
CA PHE A 85 16.55 -9.48 -7.51
C PHE A 85 15.68 -10.11 -8.60
N ALA A 86 16.24 -10.65 -9.68
CA ALA A 86 15.53 -11.41 -10.70
C ALA A 86 14.83 -12.64 -10.12
N GLN A 87 15.51 -13.39 -9.25
CA GLN A 87 14.92 -14.57 -8.58
C GLN A 87 13.81 -14.15 -7.60
N ILE A 88 13.99 -13.05 -6.87
CA ILE A 88 12.98 -12.51 -5.97
C ILE A 88 11.76 -12.02 -6.76
N ASP A 89 11.98 -11.35 -7.89
CA ASP A 89 10.90 -10.91 -8.77
C ASP A 89 10.10 -12.08 -9.35
N PHE A 90 10.76 -13.16 -9.74
CA PHE A 90 10.09 -14.38 -10.17
C PHE A 90 9.15 -14.93 -9.08
N ILE A 91 9.58 -14.95 -7.82
CA ILE A 91 8.72 -15.35 -6.68
C ILE A 91 7.51 -14.42 -6.57
N LYS A 92 7.71 -13.11 -6.65
CA LYS A 92 6.62 -12.12 -6.56
C LYS A 92 5.64 -12.24 -7.73
N ARG A 93 6.13 -12.50 -8.95
CA ARG A 93 5.28 -12.77 -10.13
C ARG A 93 4.41 -14.00 -9.92
N ASN A 94 4.94 -15.05 -9.31
CA ASN A 94 4.16 -16.25 -8.97
C ASN A 94 3.07 -15.92 -7.94
N ILE A 95 3.37 -15.09 -6.92
CA ILE A 95 2.37 -14.65 -5.96
C ILE A 95 1.26 -13.83 -6.66
N LEU A 96 1.63 -12.89 -7.54
CA LEU A 96 0.66 -12.12 -8.32
C LEU A 96 -0.22 -13.01 -9.21
N SER A 97 0.37 -14.05 -9.85
CA SER A 97 -0.40 -15.02 -10.65
C SER A 97 -1.40 -15.80 -9.81
N LEU A 98 -1.01 -16.21 -8.59
CA LEU A 98 -1.93 -16.87 -7.65
C LEU A 98 -3.08 -15.95 -7.23
N TYR A 99 -2.80 -14.66 -7.00
CA TYR A 99 -3.84 -13.67 -6.72
C TYR A 99 -4.79 -13.51 -7.90
N GLU A 100 -4.27 -13.40 -9.13
CA GLU A 100 -5.09 -13.33 -10.34
C GLU A 100 -5.98 -14.56 -10.52
N GLU A 101 -5.45 -15.76 -10.26
CA GLU A 101 -6.22 -17.01 -10.31
C GLU A 101 -7.35 -17.05 -9.27
N ASP A 102 -7.06 -16.60 -8.06
CA ASP A 102 -8.04 -16.58 -6.98
C ASP A 102 -9.13 -15.50 -7.23
N LEU A 103 -8.75 -14.35 -7.77
CA LEU A 103 -9.69 -13.32 -8.21
C LEU A 103 -10.57 -13.83 -9.35
N ALA A 104 -10.01 -14.53 -10.34
CA ALA A 104 -10.76 -15.12 -11.43
C ALA A 104 -11.80 -16.16 -10.97
N LYS A 105 -11.47 -16.96 -9.93
CA LYS A 105 -12.43 -17.89 -9.31
C LYS A 105 -13.58 -17.18 -8.61
N TYR A 106 -13.31 -16.01 -7.99
CA TYR A 106 -14.35 -15.18 -7.40
C TYR A 106 -15.26 -14.54 -8.46
N ASP A 107 -14.65 -14.09 -9.56
CA ASP A 107 -15.33 -13.36 -10.65
C ASP A 107 -16.29 -14.18 -11.51
N THR A 108 -16.45 -15.49 -11.27
CA THR A 108 -17.30 -16.37 -12.11
C THR A 108 -18.73 -15.86 -12.28
N GLU A 109 -19.28 -15.12 -11.31
CA GLU A 109 -20.59 -14.48 -11.38
C GLU A 109 -20.53 -12.99 -11.78
N ASN A 110 -19.42 -12.32 -11.48
CA ASN A 110 -19.21 -10.86 -11.63
C ASN A 110 -18.29 -10.46 -12.78
N ARG A 111 -17.95 -11.38 -13.67
CA ARG A 111 -17.22 -11.14 -14.93
C ARG A 111 -16.01 -10.19 -14.78
N GLU A 112 -14.96 -10.72 -14.17
CA GLU A 112 -13.62 -10.11 -14.16
C GLU A 112 -13.50 -8.76 -13.44
N LYS A 113 -14.50 -8.31 -12.68
CA LYS A 113 -14.47 -7.01 -12.01
C LYS A 113 -13.33 -6.88 -11.01
N ALA A 114 -13.15 -7.89 -10.15
CA ALA A 114 -12.08 -7.87 -9.16
C ALA A 114 -10.69 -7.99 -9.82
N SER A 115 -10.57 -8.84 -10.84
CA SER A 115 -9.33 -8.98 -11.63
C SER A 115 -8.95 -7.69 -12.34
N VAL A 116 -9.93 -6.99 -12.92
CA VAL A 116 -9.68 -5.70 -13.61
C VAL A 116 -9.29 -4.61 -12.60
N ILE A 117 -10.01 -4.48 -11.47
CA ILE A 117 -9.64 -3.55 -10.41
C ILE A 117 -8.19 -3.78 -9.98
N PHE A 118 -7.84 -5.04 -9.67
CA PHE A 118 -6.50 -5.40 -9.22
C PHE A 118 -5.41 -5.01 -10.23
N LYS A 119 -5.64 -5.28 -11.52
CA LYS A 119 -4.70 -4.94 -12.58
C LYS A 119 -4.53 -3.44 -12.79
N THR A 120 -5.53 -2.64 -12.48
CA THR A 120 -5.49 -1.17 -12.65
C THR A 120 -4.90 -0.42 -11.46
N ILE A 121 -4.64 -1.08 -10.32
CA ILE A 121 -4.07 -0.41 -9.11
C ILE A 121 -2.84 0.44 -9.45
N PRO A 122 -1.81 -0.06 -10.17
CA PRO A 122 -0.63 0.76 -10.48
C PRO A 122 -0.96 2.02 -11.27
N GLU A 123 -1.82 1.91 -12.29
CA GLU A 123 -2.24 3.05 -13.11
C GLU A 123 -3.04 4.08 -12.30
N GLN A 124 -3.92 3.62 -11.41
CA GLN A 124 -4.69 4.49 -10.52
C GLN A 124 -3.78 5.31 -9.60
N LEU A 125 -2.74 4.68 -9.04
CA LEU A 125 -1.78 5.33 -8.16
C LEU A 125 -0.83 6.27 -8.91
N GLU A 126 -0.41 5.93 -10.14
CA GLU A 126 0.48 6.76 -10.95
C GLU A 126 -0.18 8.07 -11.37
N ASN A 127 -1.44 8.03 -11.71
CA ASN A 127 -2.18 9.20 -12.20
C ASN A 127 -2.41 10.30 -11.15
N LYS A 128 -1.88 10.17 -9.93
CA LYS A 128 -2.06 11.11 -8.81
C LYS A 128 -3.51 11.53 -8.62
N ASN A 129 -4.42 10.61 -8.92
CA ASN A 129 -5.83 10.86 -8.70
C ASN A 129 -6.09 10.84 -7.21
N SER A 130 -6.83 11.82 -6.74
CA SER A 130 -7.26 11.89 -5.36
C SER A 130 -8.20 10.76 -4.94
N HIS A 131 -8.72 9.97 -5.90
CA HIS A 131 -9.59 8.83 -5.66
C HIS A 131 -9.54 7.83 -6.81
N PHE A 132 -10.02 6.61 -6.55
CA PHE A 132 -10.12 5.54 -7.54
C PHE A 132 -11.11 5.89 -8.64
N ARG A 133 -10.67 5.86 -9.89
CA ARG A 133 -11.49 6.21 -11.07
C ARG A 133 -11.97 4.98 -11.80
N PHE A 134 -13.23 4.64 -11.64
CA PHE A 134 -13.86 3.55 -12.40
C PHE A 134 -13.90 3.80 -13.91
N SER A 135 -13.88 5.07 -14.33
CA SER A 135 -13.82 5.44 -15.76
C SER A 135 -12.54 4.98 -16.48
N LEU A 136 -11.47 4.66 -15.75
CA LEU A 136 -10.27 4.02 -16.33
C LEU A 136 -10.50 2.53 -16.64
N ILE A 137 -11.48 1.91 -16.00
CA ILE A 137 -11.88 0.52 -16.27
C ILE A 137 -12.86 0.49 -17.44
N ASP A 138 -13.94 1.27 -17.34
CA ASP A 138 -14.98 1.40 -18.36
C ASP A 138 -15.63 2.78 -18.24
N LYS A 139 -15.93 3.45 -19.37
CA LYS A 139 -16.53 4.80 -19.41
C LYS A 139 -17.86 4.89 -18.65
N ASN A 140 -18.60 3.77 -18.56
CA ASN A 140 -19.88 3.69 -17.89
C ASN A 140 -19.78 3.06 -16.49
N ALA A 141 -18.57 2.70 -16.04
CA ALA A 141 -18.35 2.08 -14.74
C ALA A 141 -18.70 3.05 -13.61
N ARG A 142 -19.45 2.54 -12.61
CA ARG A 142 -19.81 3.28 -11.40
C ARG A 142 -19.50 2.44 -10.19
N TYR A 143 -19.15 3.09 -9.07
CA TYR A 143 -18.85 2.44 -7.79
C TYR A 143 -19.84 1.34 -7.40
N GLN A 144 -21.15 1.64 -7.50
CA GLN A 144 -22.23 0.72 -7.13
C GLN A 144 -22.15 -0.66 -7.82
N ASN A 145 -21.57 -0.70 -9.04
CA ASN A 145 -21.43 -1.93 -9.81
C ASN A 145 -20.17 -2.73 -9.42
N TYR A 146 -19.27 -2.15 -8.64
CA TYR A 146 -17.96 -2.72 -8.29
C TYR A 146 -17.73 -2.86 -6.79
N VAL A 147 -18.67 -2.41 -5.95
CA VAL A 147 -18.52 -2.38 -4.48
C VAL A 147 -18.16 -3.74 -3.90
N ASP A 148 -18.80 -4.81 -4.38
CA ASP A 148 -18.52 -6.17 -3.91
C ASP A 148 -17.10 -6.63 -4.29
N ALA A 149 -16.64 -6.27 -5.47
CA ALA A 149 -15.29 -6.58 -5.94
C ALA A 149 -14.21 -5.81 -5.16
N VAL A 150 -14.44 -4.53 -4.85
CA VAL A 150 -13.56 -3.73 -3.99
C VAL A 150 -13.50 -4.32 -2.59
N SER A 151 -14.66 -4.61 -2.00
CA SER A 151 -14.76 -5.23 -0.67
C SER A 151 -14.05 -6.58 -0.62
N PHE A 152 -14.19 -7.40 -1.66
CA PHE A 152 -13.50 -8.69 -1.75
C PHE A 152 -11.97 -8.52 -1.76
N ILE A 153 -11.42 -7.59 -2.57
CA ILE A 153 -9.99 -7.29 -2.63
C ILE A 153 -9.46 -6.84 -1.26
N ALA A 154 -10.20 -5.98 -0.56
CA ALA A 154 -9.83 -5.48 0.75
C ALA A 154 -9.91 -6.59 1.83
N GLU A 155 -10.97 -7.41 1.81
CA GLU A 155 -11.14 -8.53 2.75
C GLU A 155 -10.13 -9.65 2.53
N ALA A 156 -9.73 -9.88 1.28
CA ALA A 156 -8.67 -10.81 0.92
C ALA A 156 -7.26 -10.30 1.24
N MET A 157 -7.14 -9.05 1.70
CA MET A 157 -5.87 -8.35 2.00
C MET A 157 -4.94 -8.22 0.78
N ILE A 158 -5.50 -8.32 -0.42
CA ILE A 158 -4.78 -8.11 -1.69
C ILE A 158 -4.57 -6.62 -1.94
N GLY A 159 -5.54 -5.79 -1.52
CA GLY A 159 -5.49 -4.33 -1.56
C GLY A 159 -5.94 -3.71 -0.25
N ASN A 160 -5.46 -2.49 -0.01
CA ASN A 160 -5.79 -1.68 1.16
C ASN A 160 -6.64 -0.49 0.71
N GLU A 161 -7.93 -0.53 1.04
CA GLU A 161 -8.85 0.58 0.78
C GLU A 161 -8.57 1.71 1.77
N CYS A 162 -8.40 2.94 1.25
CA CYS A 162 -8.27 4.17 2.02
C CYS A 162 -9.44 5.08 1.67
N ILE A 163 -10.30 5.36 2.65
CA ILE A 163 -11.61 5.99 2.43
C ILE A 163 -11.53 7.49 2.71
N ASN A 164 -12.12 8.31 1.84
CA ASN A 164 -12.24 9.74 2.10
C ASN A 164 -13.19 9.99 3.28
N VAL A 165 -12.82 10.94 4.14
CA VAL A 165 -13.71 11.46 5.17
C VAL A 165 -14.12 12.89 4.86
N THR A 166 -15.42 13.14 4.91
CA THR A 166 -15.98 14.48 4.62
C THR A 166 -15.66 15.48 5.73
N LYS A 167 -15.44 14.99 6.95
CA LYS A 167 -15.02 15.78 8.11
C LYS A 167 -13.96 15.04 8.92
N PRO A 168 -12.79 15.66 9.17
CA PRO A 168 -11.72 15.02 9.94
C PRO A 168 -11.99 15.15 11.44
N GLU A 169 -12.98 14.42 11.95
CA GLU A 169 -13.32 14.31 13.36
C GLU A 169 -12.87 12.94 13.93
N VAL A 170 -12.72 12.83 15.25
CA VAL A 170 -12.14 11.64 15.91
C VAL A 170 -12.87 10.35 15.55
N ALA A 171 -14.18 10.41 15.29
CA ALA A 171 -14.98 9.28 14.81
C ALA A 171 -14.99 9.23 13.27
N LEU A 172 -13.82 9.04 12.64
CA LEU A 172 -13.63 9.10 11.19
C LEU A 172 -14.64 8.26 10.40
N GLU A 173 -14.98 7.08 10.91
CA GLU A 173 -15.92 6.16 10.27
C GLU A 173 -17.33 6.77 10.08
N LEU A 174 -17.77 7.66 10.96
CA LEU A 174 -19.07 8.32 10.85
C LEU A 174 -19.15 9.30 9.68
N PHE A 175 -18.00 9.76 9.21
CA PHE A 175 -17.87 10.74 8.12
C PHE A 175 -17.26 10.12 6.85
N ALA A 176 -17.17 8.79 6.79
CA ALA A 176 -16.58 8.06 5.68
C ALA A 176 -17.48 8.13 4.43
N ASP A 177 -16.94 8.62 3.34
CA ASP A 177 -17.53 8.54 1.99
C ASP A 177 -16.94 7.33 1.25
N ARG A 178 -17.61 6.19 1.36
CA ARG A 178 -17.15 4.94 0.76
C ARG A 178 -17.13 4.94 -0.77
N SER A 179 -17.81 5.89 -1.40
CA SER A 179 -17.78 6.04 -2.86
C SER A 179 -16.53 6.78 -3.34
N ASN A 180 -15.84 7.45 -2.44
CA ASN A 180 -14.61 8.20 -2.69
C ASN A 180 -13.46 7.55 -1.88
N PHE A 181 -12.65 6.72 -2.53
CA PHE A 181 -11.59 5.96 -1.91
C PHE A 181 -10.37 5.87 -2.82
N LYS A 182 -9.23 5.57 -2.22
CA LYS A 182 -8.01 5.11 -2.89
C LYS A 182 -7.82 3.63 -2.63
N LEU A 183 -7.19 2.92 -3.56
CA LEU A 183 -6.88 1.51 -3.40
C LEU A 183 -5.36 1.31 -3.56
N TYR A 184 -4.70 1.00 -2.47
CA TYR A 184 -3.29 0.67 -2.44
C TYR A 184 -3.09 -0.85 -2.57
N MET A 185 -1.96 -1.26 -3.13
CA MET A 185 -1.58 -2.68 -3.13
C MET A 185 -1.31 -3.16 -1.71
N GLY A 186 -1.71 -4.38 -1.37
CA GLY A 186 -1.48 -4.97 -0.05
C GLY A 186 -0.01 -5.10 0.32
N ASP A 187 0.86 -5.27 -0.68
CA ASP A 187 2.32 -5.32 -0.51
C ASP A 187 3.03 -4.45 -1.55
N THR A 188 3.96 -3.61 -1.09
CA THR A 188 4.67 -2.66 -1.95
C THR A 188 5.64 -3.34 -2.91
N GLY A 189 6.27 -4.44 -2.51
CA GLY A 189 7.12 -5.23 -3.41
C GLY A 189 6.33 -5.84 -4.56
N LEU A 190 5.09 -6.29 -4.31
CA LEU A 190 4.19 -6.76 -5.36
C LEU A 190 3.76 -5.61 -6.28
N LEU A 191 3.50 -4.41 -5.75
CA LEU A 191 3.21 -3.22 -6.56
C LEU A 191 4.37 -2.92 -7.52
N VAL A 192 5.61 -2.91 -7.01
CA VAL A 192 6.81 -2.68 -7.83
C VAL A 192 6.93 -3.73 -8.93
N THR A 193 6.73 -5.01 -8.63
CA THR A 193 6.74 -6.08 -9.64
C THR A 193 5.64 -5.89 -10.68
N GLN A 194 4.45 -5.48 -10.27
CA GLN A 194 3.34 -5.26 -11.20
C GLN A 194 3.59 -4.08 -12.15
N ILE A 195 4.20 -2.99 -11.65
CA ILE A 195 4.64 -1.83 -12.47
C ILE A 195 5.68 -2.26 -13.52
N MET A 196 6.60 -3.15 -13.11
CA MET A 196 7.70 -3.61 -13.96
C MET A 196 7.34 -4.74 -14.94
N ARG A 197 6.10 -5.27 -14.87
CA ARG A 197 5.67 -6.49 -15.56
C ARG A 197 5.92 -6.47 -17.08
N ASN A 198 5.85 -5.31 -17.72
CA ASN A 198 5.93 -5.16 -19.17
C ASN A 198 7.25 -4.54 -19.65
N ARG A 199 8.29 -4.47 -18.81
CA ARG A 199 9.59 -3.93 -19.22
C ARG A 199 10.49 -5.05 -19.71
N GLU A 200 11.23 -4.77 -20.80
CA GLU A 200 12.18 -5.69 -21.44
C GLU A 200 13.59 -5.62 -20.81
N ASP A 201 13.84 -4.62 -19.97
CA ASP A 201 15.14 -4.46 -19.30
C ASP A 201 15.42 -5.58 -18.31
N THR A 202 16.70 -5.83 -18.02
CA THR A 202 17.06 -6.82 -17.01
C THR A 202 16.52 -6.39 -15.64
N GLU A 203 15.77 -7.25 -15.01
CA GLU A 203 15.12 -7.01 -13.71
C GLU A 203 16.13 -6.56 -12.64
N GLU A 204 17.35 -7.09 -12.69
CA GLU A 204 18.42 -6.74 -11.76
C GLU A 204 18.82 -5.26 -11.85
N ASP A 205 18.96 -4.70 -13.07
CA ASP A 205 19.34 -3.31 -13.28
C ASP A 205 18.22 -2.34 -12.92
N LEU A 206 16.97 -2.73 -13.21
CA LEU A 206 15.78 -1.95 -12.81
C LEU A 206 15.65 -1.85 -11.29
N TYR A 207 15.82 -2.94 -10.59
CA TYR A 207 15.73 -2.94 -9.13
C TYR A 207 16.88 -2.19 -8.48
N LYS A 208 18.11 -2.31 -9.00
CA LYS A 208 19.23 -1.48 -8.57
C LYS A 208 18.98 0.00 -8.81
N ALA A 209 18.43 0.37 -9.95
CA ALA A 209 18.13 1.76 -10.26
C ALA A 209 17.04 2.33 -9.32
N LEU A 210 16.03 1.53 -8.90
CA LEU A 210 15.06 1.92 -7.88
C LEU A 210 15.72 2.17 -6.52
N ILE A 211 16.59 1.26 -6.08
CA ILE A 211 17.30 1.38 -4.80
C ILE A 211 18.20 2.62 -4.76
N PHE A 212 18.83 2.94 -5.88
CA PHE A 212 19.77 4.08 -6.01
C PHE A 212 19.12 5.38 -6.52
N ASP A 213 17.78 5.44 -6.59
CA ASP A 213 17.04 6.66 -6.96
C ASP A 213 17.24 7.15 -8.42
N ASN A 214 17.52 6.22 -9.34
CA ASN A 214 17.85 6.54 -10.74
C ASN A 214 16.73 6.17 -11.72
N LEU A 215 15.56 5.74 -11.26
CA LEU A 215 14.42 5.41 -12.11
C LEU A 215 13.38 6.53 -12.10
N GLY A 216 12.95 6.96 -13.28
CA GLY A 216 11.87 7.93 -13.47
C GLY A 216 10.47 7.41 -13.10
N ILE A 217 10.36 6.51 -12.14
CA ILE A 217 9.07 6.06 -11.59
C ILE A 217 8.61 7.06 -10.55
N ASN A 218 7.30 7.28 -10.49
CA ASN A 218 6.67 8.10 -9.46
C ASN A 218 6.91 7.51 -8.05
N GLN A 219 8.02 7.90 -7.44
CA GLN A 219 8.37 7.45 -6.08
C GLN A 219 7.33 7.84 -5.05
N GLY A 220 6.57 8.92 -5.29
CA GLY A 220 5.49 9.35 -4.40
C GLY A 220 4.45 8.26 -4.19
N MET A 221 4.00 7.62 -5.27
CA MET A 221 2.99 6.56 -5.17
C MET A 221 3.52 5.31 -4.42
N ILE A 222 4.80 4.95 -4.61
CA ILE A 222 5.41 3.82 -3.89
C ILE A 222 5.54 4.16 -2.40
N MET A 223 5.91 5.40 -2.07
CA MET A 223 5.99 5.87 -0.69
C MET A 223 4.62 5.92 -0.02
N GLU A 224 3.59 6.38 -0.70
CA GLU A 224 2.22 6.34 -0.17
C GLU A 224 1.76 4.89 0.05
N ASN A 225 2.02 4.00 -0.90
CA ASN A 225 1.65 2.58 -0.77
C ASN A 225 2.31 1.92 0.42
N ILE A 226 3.61 2.17 0.66
CA ILE A 226 4.32 1.57 1.80
C ILE A 226 3.81 2.11 3.13
N VAL A 227 3.47 3.41 3.20
CA VAL A 227 2.87 4.00 4.39
C VAL A 227 1.48 3.39 4.64
N ALA A 228 0.66 3.22 3.59
CA ALA A 228 -0.63 2.53 3.69
C ALA A 228 -0.47 1.09 4.22
N GLN A 229 0.48 0.33 3.68
CA GLN A 229 0.82 -1.03 4.13
C GLN A 229 1.21 -1.06 5.60
N MET A 230 2.13 -0.18 6.04
CA MET A 230 2.60 -0.12 7.43
C MET A 230 1.48 0.30 8.40
N LEU A 231 0.66 1.29 8.04
CA LEU A 231 -0.49 1.70 8.86
C LEU A 231 -1.50 0.55 9.01
N LYS A 232 -1.74 -0.20 7.93
CA LYS A 232 -2.66 -1.33 7.96
C LYS A 232 -2.11 -2.49 8.80
N ALA A 233 -0.83 -2.80 8.69
CA ALA A 233 -0.14 -3.79 9.53
C ALA A 233 -0.17 -3.40 11.01
N ALA A 234 -0.09 -2.12 11.33
CA ALA A 234 -0.25 -1.58 12.68
C ALA A 234 -1.70 -1.58 13.19
N GLY A 235 -2.66 -2.09 12.42
CA GLY A 235 -4.06 -2.24 12.81
C GLY A 235 -4.93 -0.99 12.59
N HIS A 236 -4.44 -0.01 11.84
CA HIS A 236 -5.24 1.17 11.50
C HIS A 236 -6.13 0.93 10.29
N ASP A 237 -7.35 1.43 10.33
CA ASP A 237 -8.12 1.67 9.12
C ASP A 237 -7.60 2.93 8.43
N LEU A 238 -7.61 2.90 7.10
CA LEU A 238 -7.01 3.97 6.32
C LEU A 238 -8.07 4.98 5.92
N TYR A 239 -7.81 6.22 6.24
CA TYR A 239 -8.64 7.37 5.87
C TYR A 239 -7.77 8.47 5.30
N PHE A 240 -8.30 9.23 4.34
CA PHE A 240 -7.73 10.46 3.82
C PHE A 240 -8.77 11.57 3.86
N HIS A 241 -8.35 12.81 3.62
CA HIS A 241 -9.28 13.93 3.58
C HIS A 241 -8.98 14.85 2.40
N GLU A 242 -9.97 15.00 1.53
CA GLU A 242 -9.96 16.01 0.48
C GLU A 242 -10.80 17.21 0.90
N TYR A 243 -10.29 18.39 0.64
CA TYR A 243 -11.03 19.62 0.88
C TYR A 243 -10.72 20.67 -0.18
N GLN A 244 -11.67 21.57 -0.37
CA GLN A 244 -11.49 22.72 -1.22
C GLN A 244 -11.28 23.95 -0.34
N TYR A 245 -10.30 24.74 -0.68
CA TYR A 245 -9.98 25.98 0.04
C TYR A 245 -9.65 27.07 -0.97
N LEU A 246 -10.15 28.28 -0.70
CA LEU A 246 -9.82 29.47 -1.47
C LEU A 246 -8.68 30.22 -0.75
N PRO A 247 -7.42 30.12 -1.22
CA PRO A 247 -6.31 30.85 -0.64
C PRO A 247 -6.51 32.36 -0.79
N ASP A 248 -5.97 33.14 0.14
CA ASP A 248 -6.00 34.59 0.07
C ASP A 248 -5.39 35.10 -1.24
N GLY A 249 -6.16 35.91 -1.97
CA GLY A 249 -5.76 36.44 -3.28
C GLY A 249 -5.97 35.50 -4.48
N ALA A 250 -6.49 34.28 -4.29
CA ALA A 250 -6.84 33.39 -5.37
C ALA A 250 -8.24 33.67 -5.91
N ILE A 251 -8.45 33.45 -7.24
CA ILE A 251 -9.73 33.65 -7.92
C ILE A 251 -10.58 32.35 -7.88
N LYS A 252 -9.95 31.18 -7.67
CA LYS A 252 -10.61 29.88 -7.67
C LYS A 252 -10.19 29.06 -6.45
N GLU A 253 -11.13 28.29 -5.94
CA GLU A 253 -10.86 27.27 -4.94
C GLU A 253 -9.81 26.28 -5.47
N GLN A 254 -8.90 25.91 -4.60
CA GLN A 254 -7.89 24.88 -4.86
C GLN A 254 -8.23 23.64 -4.06
N LYS A 255 -7.99 22.50 -4.68
CA LYS A 255 -8.17 21.18 -4.03
C LYS A 255 -6.91 20.82 -3.27
N TYR A 256 -7.08 20.48 -2.03
CA TYR A 256 -6.04 19.99 -1.14
C TYR A 256 -6.39 18.61 -0.63
N GLU A 257 -5.38 17.86 -0.29
CA GLU A 257 -5.52 16.52 0.24
C GLU A 257 -4.55 16.30 1.40
N ILE A 258 -4.99 15.55 2.39
CA ILE A 258 -4.16 14.98 3.45
C ILE A 258 -4.08 13.48 3.16
N ASP A 259 -2.90 12.95 2.91
CA ASP A 259 -2.68 11.58 2.42
C ASP A 259 -3.26 10.52 3.36
N PHE A 260 -3.05 10.66 4.69
CA PHE A 260 -3.66 9.77 5.68
C PHE A 260 -4.06 10.52 6.94
N LEU A 261 -5.08 9.97 7.59
CA LEU A 261 -5.54 10.41 8.92
C LEU A 261 -5.47 9.24 9.89
N ALA A 262 -4.79 9.44 11.00
CA ALA A 262 -4.77 8.50 12.13
C ALA A 262 -5.40 9.14 13.37
N VAL A 263 -6.02 8.33 14.23
CA VAL A 263 -6.54 8.79 15.51
C VAL A 263 -5.63 8.34 16.63
N LYS A 264 -5.12 9.28 17.42
CA LYS A 264 -4.29 8.99 18.59
C LYS A 264 -4.77 9.78 19.80
N LYS A 265 -5.14 9.10 20.88
CA LYS A 265 -5.56 9.76 22.16
C LYS A 265 -6.62 10.84 21.95
N LYS A 266 -7.69 10.57 21.26
CA LYS A 266 -8.79 11.52 20.96
C LYS A 266 -8.37 12.74 20.12
N LYS A 267 -7.29 12.63 19.35
CA LYS A 267 -6.83 13.65 18.40
C LYS A 267 -6.62 13.03 17.04
N ILE A 268 -6.87 13.80 15.99
CA ILE A 268 -6.53 13.45 14.64
C ILE A 268 -5.06 13.81 14.39
N CYS A 269 -4.33 12.89 13.84
CA CYS A 269 -2.96 13.06 13.38
C CYS A 269 -2.96 13.01 11.84
N PRO A 270 -2.82 14.14 11.16
CA PRO A 270 -2.63 14.15 9.70
C PRO A 270 -1.24 13.62 9.38
N ILE A 271 -1.15 12.84 8.32
CA ILE A 271 0.10 12.26 7.80
C ILE A 271 0.21 12.67 6.34
N GLU A 272 1.30 13.35 6.01
CA GLU A 272 1.71 13.73 4.65
C GLU A 272 2.93 12.90 4.25
N VAL A 273 2.87 12.29 3.08
CA VAL A 273 3.95 11.45 2.55
C VAL A 273 4.73 12.23 1.50
N LYS A 274 6.03 12.34 1.70
CA LYS A 274 6.93 13.02 0.74
C LYS A 274 8.05 12.07 0.32
N SER A 275 8.25 11.91 -0.98
CA SER A 275 9.29 11.05 -1.54
C SER A 275 10.68 11.70 -1.54
N SER A 276 10.77 13.04 -1.47
CA SER A 276 12.01 13.79 -1.40
C SER A 276 11.89 14.95 -0.44
N GLY A 277 12.90 15.16 0.41
CA GLY A 277 13.04 16.38 1.18
C GLY A 277 13.56 17.51 0.28
N ARG A 278 12.74 18.51 0.00
CA ARG A 278 13.12 19.86 -0.37
C ARG A 278 12.39 20.80 0.55
#